data_3f0719ca68a42a1ab37191f0c1610075
#
_entry.id   3f0719ca68a42a1ab37191f0c1610075
#
_cell.length_a   1.000
_cell.length_b   1.000
_cell.length_c   1.000
_cell.angle_alpha   90.00
_cell.angle_beta   90.00
_cell.angle_gamma   90.00
#
_symmetry.space_group_name_H-M   'P 1'
#
loop_
_entity.id
_entity.type
_entity.pdbx_description
1 polymer ?
#
loop_
_entity_poly.entity_id
_entity_poly.type
_entity_poly.pdbx_seq_one_letter_code
_entity_poly.pdbx_strand_id
1 'polypeptide(L)'
;MPDAPTRIAVLDIGKSNLKLLVASDDGWPIETIAAPNAATTTGRYLAYDLAALESWFLDALAEVARRHSIGAVIATAHGCGAVLTDGQSAVLPMMDYEAVSPPEIDRAYELMAPPYAEVFCSNGSGAMRLAKQLLWQQTDYPSEFARATAYLTTAQYVAMRLGGRQASEISETCSDSPSQPV
;
A
#
# COMPACT_ATOMS: atom_id res chain seq x y z
N MET A 1 15.38 10.59 36.54
CA MET A 1 14.10 11.14 36.02
C MET A 1 13.34 9.97 35.47
N PRO A 2 12.03 9.80 35.71
CA PRO A 2 11.29 8.79 34.99
C PRO A 2 11.42 9.09 33.49
N ASP A 3 11.70 8.06 32.71
CA ASP A 3 11.76 8.19 31.26
C ASP A 3 10.47 8.81 30.73
N ALA A 4 10.57 9.74 29.79
CA ALA A 4 9.39 10.31 29.16
C ALA A 4 8.57 9.16 28.55
N PRO A 5 7.23 9.16 28.69
CA PRO A 5 6.40 8.08 28.18
C PRO A 5 6.62 7.92 26.67
N THR A 6 6.92 6.71 26.26
CA THR A 6 7.11 6.35 24.84
C THR A 6 5.80 6.49 24.10
N ARG A 7 5.85 7.11 22.91
CA ARG A 7 4.69 7.30 22.04
C ARG A 7 4.81 6.42 20.80
N ILE A 8 3.68 6.14 20.19
CA ILE A 8 3.58 5.39 18.94
C ILE A 8 3.16 6.37 17.84
N ALA A 9 3.92 6.41 16.76
CA ALA A 9 3.53 7.13 15.54
C ALA A 9 2.83 6.15 14.60
N VAL A 10 1.59 6.45 14.22
CA VAL A 10 0.78 5.66 13.30
C VAL A 10 0.63 6.45 12.00
N LEU A 11 1.16 5.93 10.90
CA LEU A 11 0.90 6.44 9.57
C LEU A 11 -0.35 5.77 9.02
N ASP A 12 -1.41 6.53 8.85
CA ASP A 12 -2.67 6.11 8.23
C ASP A 12 -2.72 6.61 6.78
N ILE A 13 -2.57 5.66 5.85
CA ILE A 13 -2.57 5.93 4.41
C ILE A 13 -3.99 5.69 3.88
N GLY A 14 -4.81 6.73 3.95
CA GLY A 14 -6.15 6.71 3.37
C GLY A 14 -6.14 7.05 1.89
N LYS A 15 -7.20 6.72 1.18
CA LYS A 15 -7.35 7.03 -0.24
C LYS A 15 -7.24 8.54 -0.53
N SER A 16 -7.90 9.36 0.27
CA SER A 16 -8.00 10.81 0.05
C SER A 16 -7.17 11.64 1.02
N ASN A 17 -6.65 11.04 2.09
CA ASN A 17 -5.87 11.72 3.10
C ASN A 17 -4.77 10.84 3.66
N LEU A 18 -3.63 11.42 3.89
CA LEU A 18 -2.56 10.89 4.73
C LEU A 18 -2.73 11.46 6.13
N LYS A 19 -2.48 10.65 7.17
CA LYS A 19 -2.43 11.12 8.56
C LYS A 19 -1.23 10.51 9.26
N LEU A 20 -0.55 11.32 10.05
CA LEU A 20 0.36 10.85 11.08
C LEU A 20 -0.30 11.12 12.43
N LEU A 21 -0.64 10.07 13.14
CA LEU A 21 -1.21 10.10 14.47
C LEU A 21 -0.13 9.76 15.50
N VAL A 22 0.07 10.61 16.49
CA VAL A 22 0.82 10.27 17.69
C VAL A 22 -0.15 9.76 18.74
N ALA A 23 0.07 8.54 19.20
CA ALA A 23 -0.73 7.90 20.24
C ALA A 23 0.10 7.60 21.50
N SER A 24 -0.58 7.53 22.63
CA SER A 24 -0.04 6.96 23.86
C SER A 24 0.08 5.44 23.75
N ASP A 25 0.77 4.82 24.69
CA ASP A 25 0.95 3.36 24.78
C ASP A 25 -0.35 2.58 25.01
N ASP A 26 -1.36 3.24 25.58
CA ASP A 26 -2.73 2.72 25.76
C ASP A 26 -3.66 3.04 24.57
N GLY A 27 -3.11 3.62 23.47
CA GLY A 27 -3.80 3.84 22.20
C GLY A 27 -4.60 5.14 22.10
N TRP A 28 -4.54 6.06 23.08
CA TRP A 28 -5.24 7.33 22.96
C TRP A 28 -4.52 8.31 22.04
N PRO A 29 -5.25 8.98 21.13
CA PRO A 29 -4.68 9.98 20.23
C PRO A 29 -4.24 11.22 21.01
N ILE A 30 -3.03 11.71 20.70
CA ILE A 30 -2.41 12.89 21.31
C ILE A 30 -2.32 14.03 20.30
N GLU A 31 -1.85 13.73 19.10
CA GLU A 31 -1.64 14.71 18.03
C GLU A 31 -1.87 14.06 16.67
N THR A 32 -2.38 14.82 15.71
CA THR A 32 -2.56 14.36 14.34
C THR A 32 -2.11 15.44 13.37
N ILE A 33 -1.26 15.06 12.41
CA ILE A 33 -0.91 15.86 11.23
C ILE A 33 -1.56 15.18 10.03
N ALA A 34 -2.15 15.94 9.13
CA ALA A 34 -2.82 15.39 7.95
C ALA A 34 -2.46 16.17 6.68
N ALA A 35 -2.49 15.46 5.54
CA ALA A 35 -2.33 16.04 4.22
C ALA A 35 -3.27 15.35 3.21
N PRO A 36 -3.63 16.00 2.12
CA PRO A 36 -4.34 15.36 1.03
C PRO A 36 -3.52 14.22 0.43
N ASN A 37 -4.21 13.16 0.03
CA ASN A 37 -3.66 12.06 -0.77
C ASN A 37 -4.54 11.91 -2.01
N ALA A 38 -3.97 12.07 -3.19
CA ALA A 38 -4.73 11.99 -4.42
C ALA A 38 -3.94 11.21 -5.47
N ALA A 39 -4.63 10.27 -6.10
CA ALA A 39 -4.09 9.60 -7.26
C ALA A 39 -4.13 10.54 -8.48
N THR A 40 -3.13 10.44 -9.33
CA THR A 40 -3.02 11.15 -10.59
C THR A 40 -2.76 10.17 -11.73
N THR A 41 -3.14 10.54 -12.95
CA THR A 41 -2.83 9.71 -14.11
C THR A 41 -1.32 9.74 -14.36
N THR A 42 -0.68 8.61 -14.11
CA THR A 42 0.75 8.41 -14.34
C THR A 42 0.94 7.24 -15.30
N GLY A 43 1.36 7.53 -16.52
CA GLY A 43 1.46 6.50 -17.55
C GLY A 43 0.09 5.99 -18.00
N ARG A 44 -0.17 4.69 -17.83
CA ARG A 44 -1.37 4.02 -18.37
C ARG A 44 -2.51 3.83 -17.37
N TYR A 45 -2.32 4.20 -16.10
CA TYR A 45 -3.34 4.06 -15.07
C TYR A 45 -3.28 5.19 -14.04
N LEU A 46 -4.33 5.32 -13.27
CA LEU A 46 -4.42 6.20 -12.12
C LEU A 46 -3.55 5.63 -10.98
N ALA A 47 -2.64 6.43 -10.43
CA ALA A 47 -1.66 5.97 -9.44
C ALA A 47 -1.37 7.00 -8.36
N TYR A 48 -0.88 6.52 -7.22
CA TYR A 48 -0.38 7.35 -6.13
C TYR A 48 1.11 7.62 -6.27
N ASP A 49 1.53 8.82 -5.89
CA ASP A 49 2.93 9.21 -5.81
C ASP A 49 3.54 8.73 -4.48
N LEU A 50 4.17 7.56 -4.52
CA LEU A 50 4.82 6.97 -3.34
C LEU A 50 6.00 7.80 -2.83
N ALA A 51 6.71 8.52 -3.71
CA ALA A 51 7.84 9.35 -3.30
C ALA A 51 7.36 10.58 -2.52
N ALA A 52 6.28 11.22 -3.00
CA ALA A 52 5.64 12.33 -2.28
C ALA A 52 5.07 11.86 -0.93
N LEU A 53 4.46 10.67 -0.86
CA LEU A 53 3.98 10.07 0.38
C LEU A 53 5.12 9.84 1.38
N GLU A 54 6.22 9.23 0.94
CA GLU A 54 7.38 8.98 1.78
C GLU A 54 7.99 10.29 2.31
N SER A 55 8.16 11.29 1.44
CA SER A 55 8.69 12.60 1.83
C SER A 55 7.83 13.26 2.89
N TRP A 56 6.53 13.33 2.65
CA TRP A 56 5.58 13.90 3.60
C TRP A 56 5.62 13.19 4.96
N PHE A 57 5.67 11.86 4.95
CA PHE A 57 5.70 11.06 6.17
C PHE A 57 6.97 11.32 6.98
N LEU A 58 8.14 11.35 6.32
CA LEU A 58 9.41 11.61 7.00
C LEU A 58 9.46 13.02 7.61
N ASP A 59 8.94 14.02 6.91
CA ASP A 59 8.85 15.39 7.41
C ASP A 59 7.90 15.48 8.62
N ALA A 60 6.71 14.87 8.53
CA ALA A 60 5.74 14.82 9.62
C ALA A 60 6.30 14.07 10.83
N LEU A 61 6.98 12.92 10.61
CA LEU A 61 7.62 12.17 11.69
C LEU A 61 8.73 12.97 12.37
N ALA A 62 9.57 13.65 11.59
CA ALA A 62 10.61 14.53 12.13
C ALA A 62 10.02 15.70 12.95
N GLU A 63 8.87 16.22 12.52
CA GLU A 63 8.17 17.29 13.23
C GLU A 63 7.65 16.81 14.59
N VAL A 64 6.92 15.68 14.65
CA VAL A 64 6.38 15.16 15.93
C VAL A 64 7.50 14.65 16.85
N ALA A 65 8.59 14.11 16.32
CA ALA A 65 9.73 13.65 17.11
C ALA A 65 10.46 14.75 17.85
N ARG A 66 10.30 16.02 17.46
CA ARG A 66 10.80 17.17 18.25
C ARG A 66 10.00 17.42 19.53
N ARG A 67 8.75 16.95 19.57
CA ARG A 67 7.81 17.19 20.69
C ARG A 67 7.52 15.95 21.52
N HIS A 68 7.70 14.78 20.93
CA HIS A 68 7.34 13.49 21.52
C HIS A 68 8.50 12.50 21.44
N SER A 69 8.67 11.69 22.48
CA SER A 69 9.57 10.53 22.43
C SER A 69 8.88 9.40 21.67
N ILE A 70 9.21 9.25 20.38
CA ILE A 70 8.64 8.20 19.52
C ILE A 70 9.45 6.93 19.70
N GLY A 71 8.83 5.85 20.18
CA GLY A 71 9.47 4.55 20.40
C GLY A 71 9.06 3.48 19.40
N ALA A 72 7.95 3.70 18.67
CA ALA A 72 7.50 2.79 17.63
C ALA A 72 6.82 3.55 16.49
N VAL A 73 6.91 2.99 15.28
CA VAL A 73 6.19 3.48 14.10
C VAL A 73 5.40 2.32 13.50
N ILE A 74 4.14 2.56 13.18
CA ILE A 74 3.23 1.60 12.56
C ILE A 74 2.63 2.23 11.32
N ALA A 75 2.54 1.46 10.22
CA ALA A 75 1.80 1.87 9.04
C ALA A 75 0.49 1.09 8.95
N THR A 76 -0.58 1.78 8.56
CA THR A 76 -1.86 1.21 8.14
C THR A 76 -2.27 1.86 6.83
N ALA A 77 -3.04 1.19 6.02
CA ALA A 77 -3.45 1.69 4.72
C ALA A 77 -4.85 1.20 4.35
N HIS A 78 -5.47 1.89 3.37
CA HIS A 78 -6.68 1.35 2.74
C HIS A 78 -6.36 0.01 2.03
N GLY A 79 -7.34 -0.88 1.96
CA GLY A 79 -7.23 -2.15 1.23
C GLY A 79 -7.12 -1.96 -0.29
N CYS A 80 -6.93 -3.06 -1.01
CA CYS A 80 -6.84 -3.11 -2.47
C CYS A 80 -5.68 -2.28 -3.05
N GLY A 81 -4.68 -1.91 -2.26
CA GLY A 81 -3.48 -1.21 -2.69
C GLY A 81 -2.24 -2.04 -2.45
N ALA A 82 -1.41 -2.21 -3.48
CA ALA A 82 -0.14 -2.90 -3.34
C ALA A 82 0.93 -2.35 -4.27
N VAL A 83 2.17 -2.66 -3.96
CA VAL A 83 3.37 -2.12 -4.59
C VAL A 83 4.28 -3.25 -5.06
N LEU A 84 4.60 -3.26 -6.34
CA LEU A 84 5.68 -4.07 -6.88
C LEU A 84 7.03 -3.44 -6.51
N THR A 85 7.91 -4.20 -5.87
CA THR A 85 9.21 -3.71 -5.39
C THR A 85 10.36 -4.64 -5.81
N ASP A 86 11.53 -4.05 -6.02
CA ASP A 86 12.81 -4.76 -6.19
C ASP A 86 13.51 -5.08 -4.85
N GLY A 87 12.83 -4.80 -3.73
CA GLY A 87 13.35 -4.94 -2.37
C GLY A 87 13.98 -3.65 -1.81
N GLN A 88 14.15 -2.62 -2.64
CA GLN A 88 14.64 -1.31 -2.23
C GLN A 88 13.62 -0.20 -2.49
N SER A 89 12.97 -0.24 -3.64
CA SER A 89 12.02 0.78 -4.08
C SER A 89 10.87 0.16 -4.88
N ALA A 90 9.84 0.94 -5.13
CA ALA A 90 8.78 0.57 -6.06
C ALA A 90 9.34 0.53 -7.49
N VAL A 91 9.04 -0.53 -8.24
CA VAL A 91 9.42 -0.63 -9.66
C VAL A 91 8.38 -0.02 -10.59
N LEU A 92 7.15 0.14 -10.11
CA LEU A 92 6.04 0.81 -10.78
C LEU A 92 5.27 1.68 -9.78
N PRO A 93 4.58 2.73 -10.23
CA PRO A 93 3.67 3.50 -9.38
C PRO A 93 2.57 2.60 -8.79
N MET A 94 2.16 2.87 -7.54
CA MET A 94 1.06 2.16 -6.90
C MET A 94 -0.26 2.51 -7.57
N MET A 95 -0.93 1.51 -8.13
CA MET A 95 -2.21 1.70 -8.82
C MET A 95 -3.32 2.09 -7.85
N ASP A 96 -4.16 3.04 -8.25
CA ASP A 96 -5.43 3.29 -7.55
C ASP A 96 -6.42 2.17 -7.90
N TYR A 97 -7.03 1.56 -6.90
CA TYR A 97 -7.99 0.48 -7.10
C TYR A 97 -9.29 0.91 -7.82
N GLU A 98 -9.55 2.22 -7.94
CA GLU A 98 -10.64 2.76 -8.75
C GLU A 98 -10.22 3.07 -10.20
N ALA A 99 -8.96 2.80 -10.57
CA ALA A 99 -8.55 2.93 -11.97
C ALA A 99 -9.45 2.07 -12.87
N VAL A 100 -9.91 2.67 -13.95
CA VAL A 100 -10.76 1.99 -14.93
C VAL A 100 -9.88 1.10 -15.80
N SER A 101 -10.04 -0.21 -15.64
CA SER A 101 -9.27 -1.19 -16.41
C SER A 101 -9.66 -1.18 -17.90
N PRO A 102 -8.70 -1.36 -18.80
CA PRO A 102 -8.99 -1.57 -20.22
C PRO A 102 -9.82 -2.85 -20.41
N PRO A 103 -10.76 -2.89 -21.40
CA PRO A 103 -11.60 -4.05 -21.63
C PRO A 103 -10.85 -5.34 -21.93
N GLU A 104 -9.64 -5.25 -22.51
CA GLU A 104 -8.77 -6.40 -22.76
C GLU A 104 -8.21 -6.99 -21.47
N ILE A 105 -7.90 -6.17 -20.48
CA ILE A 105 -7.46 -6.61 -19.15
C ILE A 105 -8.62 -7.29 -18.41
N ASP A 106 -9.82 -6.70 -18.46
CA ASP A 106 -11.00 -7.31 -17.86
C ASP A 106 -11.28 -8.70 -18.43
N ARG A 107 -11.27 -8.83 -19.77
CA ARG A 107 -11.47 -10.13 -20.45
C ARG A 107 -10.38 -11.14 -20.12
N ALA A 108 -9.11 -10.71 -20.09
CA ALA A 108 -8.01 -11.60 -19.74
C ALA A 108 -8.11 -12.07 -18.30
N TYR A 109 -8.48 -11.18 -17.37
CA TYR A 109 -8.67 -11.52 -15.96
C TYR A 109 -9.85 -12.49 -15.77
N GLU A 110 -10.99 -12.27 -16.42
CA GLU A 110 -12.16 -13.16 -16.36
C GLU A 110 -11.85 -14.60 -16.79
N LEU A 111 -10.95 -14.77 -17.77
CA LEU A 111 -10.55 -16.10 -18.23
C LEU A 111 -9.66 -16.88 -17.25
N MET A 112 -8.97 -16.18 -16.34
CA MET A 112 -8.06 -16.79 -15.37
C MET A 112 -8.54 -16.72 -13.93
N ALA A 113 -9.52 -15.88 -13.63
CA ALA A 113 -10.07 -15.74 -12.29
C ALA A 113 -10.76 -17.02 -11.85
N PRO A 114 -10.52 -17.49 -10.61
CA PRO A 114 -11.22 -18.66 -10.10
C PRO A 114 -12.71 -18.36 -9.94
N PRO A 115 -13.58 -19.39 -10.02
CA PRO A 115 -15.02 -19.22 -9.82
C PRO A 115 -15.33 -18.66 -8.43
N TYR A 116 -16.37 -17.82 -8.33
CA TYR A 116 -16.83 -17.29 -7.05
C TYR A 116 -17.01 -18.34 -5.95
N ALA A 117 -17.53 -19.53 -6.32
CA ALA A 117 -17.76 -20.62 -5.39
C ALA A 117 -16.48 -21.19 -4.72
N GLU A 118 -15.32 -20.93 -5.31
CA GLU A 118 -14.02 -21.38 -4.77
C GLU A 118 -13.37 -20.32 -3.86
N VAL A 119 -13.54 -19.04 -4.20
CA VAL A 119 -12.82 -17.95 -3.52
C VAL A 119 -13.73 -17.02 -2.73
N PHE A 120 -15.05 -17.14 -2.88
CA PHE A 120 -16.08 -16.30 -2.26
C PHE A 120 -15.86 -14.80 -2.47
N CYS A 121 -15.26 -14.46 -3.59
CA CYS A 121 -14.87 -13.12 -3.95
C CYS A 121 -15.26 -12.81 -5.39
N SER A 122 -15.97 -11.69 -5.62
CA SER A 122 -16.37 -11.29 -6.98
C SER A 122 -15.16 -10.76 -7.76
N ASN A 123 -15.22 -10.76 -9.10
CA ASN A 123 -14.14 -10.23 -9.94
C ASN A 123 -13.88 -8.72 -9.74
N GLY A 124 -14.79 -8.01 -9.07
CA GLY A 124 -14.67 -6.57 -8.84
C GLY A 124 -14.72 -5.75 -10.15
N SER A 125 -14.98 -4.46 -10.03
CA SER A 125 -14.88 -3.50 -11.15
C SER A 125 -13.50 -2.83 -11.14
N GLY A 126 -13.03 -2.37 -12.30
CA GLY A 126 -11.77 -1.66 -12.42
C GLY A 126 -10.59 -2.45 -11.82
N ALA A 127 -9.71 -1.75 -11.14
CA ALA A 127 -8.51 -2.30 -10.52
C ALA A 127 -8.71 -2.79 -9.07
N MET A 128 -9.94 -3.09 -8.63
CA MET A 128 -10.22 -3.49 -7.23
C MET A 128 -9.50 -4.77 -6.80
N ARG A 129 -9.16 -5.66 -7.73
CA ARG A 129 -8.49 -6.91 -7.45
C ARG A 129 -6.98 -6.77 -7.60
N LEU A 130 -6.23 -7.15 -6.57
CA LEU A 130 -4.76 -7.12 -6.61
C LEU A 130 -4.21 -7.99 -7.75
N ALA A 131 -4.80 -9.17 -7.97
CA ALA A 131 -4.41 -10.04 -9.09
C ALA A 131 -4.68 -9.39 -10.46
N LYS A 132 -5.77 -8.61 -10.61
CA LYS A 132 -6.03 -7.85 -11.83
C LYS A 132 -5.03 -6.70 -12.01
N GLN A 133 -4.65 -6.02 -10.93
CA GLN A 133 -3.58 -5.01 -10.97
C GLN A 133 -2.27 -5.62 -11.45
N LEU A 134 -1.89 -6.78 -10.92
CA LEU A 134 -0.69 -7.51 -11.36
C LEU A 134 -0.74 -7.87 -12.84
N LEU A 135 -1.86 -8.43 -13.32
CA LEU A 135 -2.05 -8.75 -14.72
C LEU A 135 -1.93 -7.50 -15.62
N TRP A 136 -2.55 -6.40 -15.20
CA TRP A 136 -2.48 -5.14 -15.95
C TRP A 136 -1.05 -4.59 -15.99
N GLN A 137 -0.37 -4.54 -14.84
CA GLN A 137 1.01 -4.07 -14.75
C GLN A 137 1.97 -4.97 -15.54
N GLN A 138 1.80 -6.29 -15.50
CA GLN A 138 2.59 -7.23 -16.29
C GLN A 138 2.37 -7.04 -17.80
N THR A 139 1.14 -6.78 -18.21
CA THR A 139 0.78 -6.58 -19.63
C THR A 139 1.37 -5.28 -20.18
N ASP A 140 1.23 -4.19 -19.43
CA ASP A 140 1.57 -2.85 -19.89
C ASP A 140 3.04 -2.48 -19.66
N TYR A 141 3.68 -3.08 -18.65
CA TYR A 141 5.03 -2.76 -18.19
C TYR A 141 5.88 -4.02 -17.94
N PRO A 142 6.01 -4.93 -18.95
CA PRO A 142 6.66 -6.23 -18.73
C PRO A 142 8.12 -6.11 -18.27
N SER A 143 8.85 -5.09 -18.72
CA SER A 143 10.25 -4.87 -18.35
C SER A 143 10.41 -4.44 -16.89
N GLU A 144 9.56 -3.51 -16.42
CA GLU A 144 9.52 -3.05 -15.05
C GLU A 144 9.01 -4.16 -14.13
N PHE A 145 7.95 -4.85 -14.53
CA PHE A 145 7.38 -5.98 -13.81
C PHE A 145 8.41 -7.08 -13.56
N ALA A 146 9.24 -7.40 -14.57
CA ALA A 146 10.28 -8.43 -14.46
C ALA A 146 11.40 -8.08 -13.45
N ARG A 147 11.52 -6.82 -13.02
CA ARG A 147 12.47 -6.40 -11.97
C ARG A 147 11.91 -6.59 -10.55
N ALA A 148 10.61 -6.78 -10.42
CA ALA A 148 9.99 -6.95 -9.11
C ALA A 148 10.44 -8.27 -8.48
N THR A 149 10.78 -8.22 -7.21
CA THR A 149 11.13 -9.38 -6.38
C THR A 149 10.05 -9.69 -5.36
N ALA A 150 9.14 -8.74 -5.13
CA ALA A 150 8.00 -8.90 -4.24
C ALA A 150 6.83 -7.99 -4.61
N TYR A 151 5.66 -8.40 -4.12
CA TYR A 151 4.42 -7.65 -4.15
C TYR A 151 3.95 -7.44 -2.72
N LEU A 152 3.97 -6.20 -2.26
CA LEU A 152 3.69 -5.83 -0.88
C LEU A 152 2.43 -4.98 -0.82
N THR A 153 1.57 -5.21 0.16
CA THR A 153 0.48 -4.26 0.43
C THR A 153 1.07 -2.91 0.85
N THR A 154 0.30 -1.85 0.71
CA THR A 154 0.80 -0.48 0.92
C THR A 154 1.44 -0.28 2.29
N ALA A 155 0.78 -0.77 3.36
CA ALA A 155 1.31 -0.66 4.72
C ALA A 155 2.64 -1.41 4.89
N GLN A 156 2.77 -2.60 4.28
CA GLN A 156 3.97 -3.43 4.36
C GLN A 156 5.11 -2.87 3.52
N TYR A 157 4.80 -2.27 2.36
CA TYR A 157 5.80 -1.54 1.60
C TYR A 157 6.38 -0.39 2.43
N VAL A 158 5.55 0.42 3.08
CA VAL A 158 6.02 1.50 3.95
C VAL A 158 6.82 0.95 5.13
N ALA A 159 6.37 -0.13 5.77
CA ALA A 159 7.13 -0.77 6.84
C ALA A 159 8.53 -1.24 6.37
N MET A 160 8.62 -1.81 5.17
CA MET A 160 9.91 -2.17 4.55
C MET A 160 10.78 -0.94 4.31
N ARG A 161 10.21 0.16 3.79
CA ARG A 161 10.94 1.42 3.56
C ARG A 161 11.49 2.04 4.85
N LEU A 162 10.86 1.77 5.99
CA LEU A 162 11.31 2.20 7.32
C LEU A 162 12.31 1.22 7.97
N GLY A 163 12.83 0.26 7.21
CA GLY A 163 13.83 -0.70 7.69
C GLY A 163 13.24 -2.01 8.23
N GLY A 164 11.94 -2.22 8.09
CA GLY A 164 11.28 -3.49 8.38
C GLY A 164 11.65 -4.58 7.37
N ARG A 165 11.31 -5.83 7.71
CA ARG A 165 11.51 -6.95 6.80
C ARG A 165 10.51 -6.86 5.63
N GLN A 166 10.96 -7.28 4.44
CA GLN A 166 10.08 -7.53 3.32
C GLN A 166 9.19 -8.74 3.64
N ALA A 167 7.91 -8.51 3.88
CA ALA A 167 6.94 -9.53 4.20
C ALA A 167 5.55 -9.09 3.76
N SER A 168 4.75 -10.01 3.22
CA SER A 168 3.34 -9.77 2.89
C SER A 168 2.45 -10.40 3.95
N GLU A 169 1.41 -9.67 4.34
CA GLU A 169 0.41 -10.14 5.27
C GLU A 169 -0.68 -10.90 4.49
N ILE A 170 -1.03 -12.09 4.95
CA ILE A 170 -1.87 -13.01 4.19
C ILE A 170 -3.34 -12.58 4.16
N SER A 171 -3.86 -11.89 5.17
CA SER A 171 -5.27 -11.54 5.23
C SER A 171 -5.67 -10.51 4.16
N GLU A 172 -4.78 -9.60 3.78
CA GLU A 172 -5.03 -8.66 2.70
C GLU A 172 -4.91 -9.30 1.31
N THR A 173 -4.12 -10.36 1.17
CA THR A 173 -3.90 -11.06 -0.11
C THR A 173 -4.87 -12.21 -0.32
N CYS A 174 -5.47 -12.76 0.74
CA CYS A 174 -6.41 -13.89 0.66
C CYS A 174 -7.70 -13.59 -0.11
N SER A 175 -8.08 -12.34 -0.26
CA SER A 175 -9.24 -11.97 -1.07
C SER A 175 -9.03 -12.16 -2.57
N ASP A 176 -7.80 -12.41 -3.02
CA ASP A 176 -7.43 -12.31 -4.43
C ASP A 176 -6.70 -13.52 -5.01
N SER A 177 -6.31 -14.52 -4.22
CA SER A 177 -5.46 -15.58 -4.76
C SER A 177 -5.90 -16.98 -4.37
N PRO A 178 -6.06 -17.88 -5.33
CA PRO A 178 -5.81 -19.28 -5.06
C PRO A 178 -4.31 -19.44 -4.83
N SER A 179 -3.98 -20.16 -3.78
CA SER A 179 -2.62 -20.52 -3.39
C SER A 179 -1.82 -21.14 -4.56
N GLN A 180 -1.02 -20.32 -5.23
CA GLN A 180 0.10 -20.81 -6.02
C GLN A 180 1.36 -20.11 -5.51
N PRO A 181 2.38 -20.85 -5.09
CA PRO A 181 3.66 -20.24 -4.77
C PRO A 181 4.28 -19.68 -6.05
N VAL A 182 4.73 -18.44 -5.99
CA VAL A 182 5.61 -17.84 -6.98
C VAL A 182 7.01 -18.39 -6.79
#